data_cb3c7403114595993cb2be7fd6ee39e9
#
_entry.id   cb3c7403114595993cb2be7fd6ee39e9
#
_cell.length_a   1.000
_cell.length_b   1.000
_cell.length_c   1.000
_cell.angle_alpha   90.00
_cell.angle_beta   90.00
_cell.angle_gamma   90.00
#
_symmetry.space_group_name_H-M   'P 1'
#
loop_
_entity.id
_entity.type
_entity.pdbx_description
1 polymer ?
#
loop_
_entity_poly.entity_id
_entity_poly.type
_entity_poly.pdbx_seq_one_letter_code
_entity_poly.pdbx_strand_id
1 'polypeptide(L)'
;MREKRGYNMNIKEVEKVTGLTKANIRFYEEEGLVCPKRNEQNNYRIYTEVEIKRLQEVKKLRLLGISIPEIQKIYAEELSLQKAMERRLEEIK
;
A
#
# COMPACT_ATOMS: atom_id res chain seq x y z
N MET A 1 5.54 3.02 -24.45
CA MET A 1 5.41 2.99 -24.03
C MET A 1 5.34 2.86 -23.23
N ARG A 2 5.39 2.88 -22.69
CA ARG A 2 5.43 2.74 -21.93
C ARG A 2 4.96 2.67 -21.05
N GLU A 3 4.63 2.75 -20.68
CA GLU A 3 4.22 2.67 -19.90
C GLU A 3 3.92 1.99 -19.06
N LYS A 4 3.71 1.72 -18.94
CA LYS A 4 3.42 0.98 -18.10
C LYS A 4 4.10 0.38 -17.13
N ARG A 5 4.91 0.27 -17.33
CA ARG A 5 5.74 -0.41 -16.73
C ARG A 5 6.15 -0.14 -15.43
N GLY A 6 6.27 0.87 -15.04
CA GLY A 6 6.71 1.22 -13.74
C GLY A 6 5.83 0.71 -12.62
N TYR A 7 4.78 0.08 -12.97
CA TYR A 7 3.80 -0.36 -11.99
C TYR A 7 4.07 -1.72 -11.40
N ASN A 8 5.07 -2.44 -11.91
CA ASN A 8 5.42 -3.76 -11.38
C ASN A 8 6.87 -3.71 -10.94
N MET A 9 7.08 -3.11 -9.77
CA MET A 9 8.42 -2.90 -9.26
C MET A 9 8.81 -3.96 -8.26
N ASN A 10 10.11 -4.27 -8.22
CA ASN A 10 10.65 -5.10 -7.16
C ASN A 10 11.03 -4.19 -5.98
N ILE A 11 11.41 -4.83 -4.87
CA ILE A 11 11.66 -4.07 -3.64
C ILE A 11 12.82 -3.08 -3.78
N LYS A 12 13.82 -3.40 -4.57
CA LYS A 12 14.94 -2.47 -4.77
C LYS A 12 14.49 -1.20 -5.45
N GLU A 13 13.64 -1.35 -6.46
CA GLU A 13 13.10 -0.21 -7.17
C GLU A 13 12.21 0.62 -6.26
N VAL A 14 11.44 -0.04 -5.42
CA VAL A 14 10.57 0.64 -4.47
C VAL A 14 11.39 1.46 -3.47
N GLU A 15 12.52 0.92 -3.02
CA GLU A 15 13.41 1.66 -2.13
C GLU A 15 13.83 2.98 -2.77
N LYS A 16 14.17 2.96 -4.05
CA LYS A 16 14.62 4.15 -4.75
C LYS A 16 13.50 5.18 -4.89
N VAL A 17 12.31 4.70 -5.22
CA VAL A 17 11.18 5.60 -5.48
C VAL A 17 10.65 6.21 -4.20
N THR A 18 10.58 5.42 -3.13
CA THR A 18 9.96 5.87 -1.89
C THR A 18 10.96 6.47 -0.91
N GLY A 19 12.22 6.12 -1.04
CA GLY A 19 13.22 6.54 -0.05
C GLY A 19 13.17 5.73 1.23
N LEU A 20 12.37 4.68 1.26
CA LEU A 20 12.30 3.79 2.41
C LEU A 20 13.33 2.67 2.28
N THR A 21 13.76 2.13 3.42
CA THR A 21 14.65 0.98 3.40
C THR A 21 13.83 -0.29 3.19
N LYS A 22 14.51 -1.33 2.73
CA LYS A 22 13.89 -2.63 2.56
C LYS A 22 13.25 -3.09 3.87
N ALA A 23 13.97 -2.90 4.98
CA ALA A 23 13.47 -3.29 6.29
C ALA A 23 12.17 -2.58 6.64
N ASN A 24 12.10 -1.28 6.36
CA ASN A 24 10.88 -0.51 6.62
C ASN A 24 9.73 -0.99 5.76
N ILE A 25 10.00 -1.24 4.49
CA ILE A 25 8.96 -1.69 3.58
C ILE A 25 8.38 -3.02 4.06
N ARG A 26 9.25 -3.97 4.44
CA ARG A 26 8.80 -5.25 4.93
C ARG A 26 8.07 -5.14 6.26
N PHE A 27 8.53 -4.23 7.12
CA PHE A 27 7.86 -4.00 8.38
C PHE A 27 6.44 -3.51 8.16
N TYR A 28 6.26 -2.55 7.25
CA TYR A 28 4.92 -2.04 6.95
C TYR A 28 4.03 -3.12 6.36
N GLU A 29 4.61 -4.02 5.57
CA GLU A 29 3.86 -5.16 5.05
C GLU A 29 3.40 -6.08 6.17
N GLU A 30 4.29 -6.36 7.13
CA GLU A 30 3.96 -7.19 8.27
C GLU A 30 2.86 -6.58 9.12
N GLU A 31 2.85 -5.25 9.21
CA GLU A 31 1.83 -4.55 9.98
C GLU A 31 0.52 -4.38 9.21
N GLY A 32 0.45 -4.93 8.01
CA GLY A 32 -0.77 -4.90 7.23
C GLY A 32 -1.06 -3.58 6.54
N LEU A 33 -0.08 -2.68 6.48
CA LEU A 33 -0.27 -1.38 5.86
C LEU A 33 -0.16 -1.43 4.35
N VAL A 34 0.48 -2.45 3.82
CA VAL A 34 0.62 -2.64 2.38
C VAL A 34 0.63 -4.14 2.11
N CYS A 35 0.02 -4.53 0.99
CA CYS A 35 -0.10 -5.94 0.61
C CYS A 35 0.35 -6.14 -0.83
N PRO A 36 1.66 -6.32 -1.05
CA PRO A 36 2.13 -6.57 -2.40
C PRO A 36 1.67 -7.92 -2.92
N LYS A 37 1.50 -8.00 -4.21
CA LYS A 37 1.14 -9.25 -4.84
C LYS A 37 2.40 -10.10 -5.02
N ARG A 38 2.21 -11.36 -5.30
CA ARG A 38 3.32 -12.27 -5.57
C ARG A 38 3.29 -12.69 -7.02
N ASN A 39 4.47 -12.75 -7.62
CA ASN A 39 4.60 -13.28 -8.97
C ASN A 39 4.35 -14.78 -8.91
N GLU A 40 3.48 -15.29 -9.77
CA GLU A 40 3.08 -16.69 -9.72
C GLU A 40 4.22 -17.64 -10.10
N GLN A 41 5.14 -17.16 -10.91
CA GLN A 41 6.23 -18.00 -11.39
C GLN A 41 7.36 -18.14 -10.38
N ASN A 42 7.76 -17.05 -9.72
CA ASN A 42 8.91 -17.08 -8.83
C ASN A 42 8.58 -16.66 -7.40
N ASN A 43 7.32 -16.34 -7.13
CA ASN A 43 6.86 -15.98 -5.79
C ASN A 43 7.51 -14.71 -5.22
N TYR A 44 8.16 -13.91 -6.06
CA TYR A 44 8.72 -12.64 -5.61
C TYR A 44 7.62 -11.60 -5.46
N ARG A 45 7.84 -10.66 -4.54
CA ARG A 45 6.88 -9.57 -4.32
C ARG A 45 6.86 -8.63 -5.50
N ILE A 46 5.66 -8.20 -5.87
CA ILE A 46 5.45 -7.22 -6.92
C ILE A 46 4.72 -6.03 -6.32
N TYR A 47 5.30 -4.84 -6.46
CA TYR A 47 4.72 -3.61 -5.93
C TYR A 47 4.17 -2.81 -7.10
N THR A 48 2.84 -2.68 -7.15
CA THR A 48 2.19 -1.89 -8.18
C THR A 48 2.07 -0.44 -7.70
N GLU A 49 1.48 0.39 -8.54
CA GLU A 49 1.28 1.78 -8.19
C GLU A 49 0.51 1.93 -6.88
N VAL A 50 -0.44 1.03 -6.64
CA VAL A 50 -1.25 1.07 -5.42
C VAL A 50 -0.37 0.94 -4.17
N GLU A 51 0.51 -0.06 -4.17
CA GLU A 51 1.39 -0.27 -3.03
C GLU A 51 2.38 0.88 -2.86
N ILE A 52 2.89 1.40 -3.96
CA ILE A 52 3.85 2.49 -3.90
C ILE A 52 3.21 3.74 -3.31
N LYS A 53 2.01 4.08 -3.74
CA LYS A 53 1.28 5.21 -3.19
C LYS A 53 1.01 5.01 -1.70
N ARG A 54 0.64 3.80 -1.32
CA ARG A 54 0.37 3.50 0.08
C ARG A 54 1.63 3.66 0.92
N LEU A 55 2.77 3.18 0.42
CA LEU A 55 4.03 3.32 1.14
C LEU A 55 4.43 4.79 1.29
N GLN A 56 4.23 5.58 0.26
CA GLN A 56 4.54 7.01 0.32
C GLN A 56 3.64 7.71 1.33
N GLU A 57 2.39 7.31 1.38
CA GLU A 57 1.43 7.86 2.33
C GLU A 57 1.82 7.50 3.76
N VAL A 58 2.17 6.24 3.99
CA VAL A 58 2.61 5.80 5.30
C VAL A 58 3.85 6.59 5.73
N LYS A 59 4.78 6.79 4.81
CA LYS A 59 5.99 7.54 5.11
C LYS A 59 5.66 8.94 5.58
N LYS A 60 4.74 9.61 4.88
CA LYS A 60 4.33 10.97 5.26
C LYS A 60 3.68 11.00 6.63
N LEU A 61 2.79 10.05 6.88
CA LEU A 61 2.10 9.99 8.17
C LEU A 61 3.09 9.74 9.29
N ARG A 62 4.07 8.87 9.06
CA ARG A 62 5.09 8.63 10.07
C ARG A 62 5.93 9.87 10.35
N LEU A 63 6.25 10.63 9.30
CA LEU A 63 7.00 11.87 9.47
C LEU A 63 6.23 12.88 10.29
N LEU A 64 4.91 12.83 10.25
CA LEU A 64 4.06 13.71 11.04
C LEU A 64 3.89 13.21 12.47
N GLY A 65 4.51 12.08 12.80
CA GLY A 65 4.44 11.56 14.16
C GLY A 65 3.27 10.63 14.43
N ILE A 66 2.57 10.24 13.37
CA ILE A 66 1.42 9.34 13.54
C ILE A 66 1.94 7.91 13.71
N SER A 67 1.47 7.23 14.73
CA SER A 67 1.95 5.89 15.07
C SER A 67 1.39 4.82 14.12
N ILE A 68 2.06 3.68 14.08
CA ILE A 68 1.59 2.56 13.26
C ILE A 68 0.17 2.15 13.62
N PRO A 69 -0.18 1.95 14.91
CA PRO A 69 -1.56 1.60 15.24
C PRO A 69 -2.58 2.64 14.77
N GLU A 70 -2.21 3.92 14.82
CA GLU A 70 -3.11 4.97 14.35
C GLU A 70 -3.31 4.89 12.84
N ILE A 71 -2.23 4.59 12.11
CA ILE A 71 -2.33 4.45 10.67
C ILE A 71 -3.20 3.24 10.32
N GLN A 72 -3.01 2.14 11.04
CA GLN A 72 -3.83 0.95 10.86
C GLN A 72 -5.31 1.27 11.05
N LYS A 73 -5.60 2.07 12.07
CA LYS A 73 -6.98 2.45 12.36
C LYS A 73 -7.57 3.31 11.25
N ILE A 74 -6.78 4.25 10.74
CA ILE A 74 -7.22 5.11 9.65
C ILE A 74 -7.60 4.28 8.43
N TYR A 75 -6.76 3.32 8.07
CA TYR A 75 -7.04 2.48 6.90
C TYR A 75 -8.22 1.55 7.14
N ALA A 76 -8.38 1.05 8.35
CA ALA A 76 -9.52 0.20 8.67
C ALA A 76 -10.82 0.98 8.55
N GLU A 77 -10.83 2.23 9.02
CA GLU A 77 -12.01 3.07 8.94
C GLU A 77 -12.32 3.44 7.49
N GLU A 78 -11.29 3.70 6.71
CA GLU A 78 -11.46 4.00 5.31
C GLU A 78 -12.12 2.84 4.56
N LEU A 79 -11.65 1.64 4.83
CA LEU A 79 -12.21 0.45 4.20
C LEU A 79 -13.66 0.23 4.62
N SER A 80 -13.96 0.44 5.89
CA SER A 80 -15.32 0.32 6.39
C SER A 80 -16.26 1.31 5.71
N LEU A 81 -15.79 2.54 5.53
CA LEU A 81 -16.57 3.56 4.87
C LEU A 81 -16.84 3.21 3.42
N GLN A 82 -15.82 2.71 2.73
CA GLN A 82 -15.97 2.30 1.33
C GLN A 82 -17.01 1.20 1.19
N LYS A 83 -16.96 0.22 2.08
CA LYS A 83 -17.91 -0.89 2.05
C LYS A 83 -19.33 -0.40 2.32
N ALA A 84 -19.48 0.51 3.26
CA ALA A 84 -20.79 1.08 3.57
C ALA A 84 -21.35 1.83 2.37
N MET A 85 -20.50 2.59 1.70
CA MET A 85 -20.92 3.36 0.53
C MET A 85 -21.33 2.45 -0.62
N GLU A 86 -20.59 1.38 -0.84
CA GLU A 86 -20.91 0.42 -1.88
C GLU A 86 -22.25 -0.24 -1.62
N ARG A 87 -22.51 -0.60 -0.37
CA ARG A 87 -23.78 -1.20 0.02
C ARG A 87 -24.92 -0.23 -0.21
N ARG A 88 -24.72 1.03 0.12
CA ARG A 88 -25.72 2.08 -0.09
C ARG A 88 -26.08 2.21 -1.57
N LEU A 89 -25.06 2.19 -2.43
CA LEU A 89 -25.30 2.32 -3.85
C LEU A 89 -26.11 1.14 -4.39
N GLU A 90 -25.88 -0.04 -3.87
CA GLU A 90 -26.65 -1.20 -4.27
C GLU A 90 -28.12 -1.09 -3.85
N GLU A 91 -28.35 -0.53 -2.68
CA GLU A 91 -29.71 -0.36 -2.16
C GLU A 91 -30.53 0.65 -2.95
N ILE A 92 -29.85 1.61 -3.52
CA ILE A 92 -30.53 2.69 -4.26
C ILE A 92 -31.10 2.22 -5.58
N LYS A 93 -30.61 1.15 -6.13
CA LYS A 93 -31.09 0.64 -7.42
C LYS A 93 -32.57 0.28 -7.43
#